data_b3888057eefb3b3cfc64980d99f29b7c
#
_entry.id   b3888057eefb3b3cfc64980d99f29b7c
#
_cell.length_a   1.000
_cell.length_b   1.000
_cell.length_c   1.000
_cell.angle_alpha   90.00
_cell.angle_beta   90.00
_cell.angle_gamma   90.00
#
_symmetry.space_group_name_H-M   'P 1'
#
loop_
_entity.id
_entity.type
_entity.pdbx_description
1 polymer ?
#
loop_
_entity_poly.entity_id
_entity_poly.type
_entity_poly.pdbx_seq_one_letter_code
_entity_poly.pdbx_strand_id
1 'polypeptide(L)'
;MIVFISDLHLVDETAGKHNIPAKAFKKFLVSIKIHSDNTKNEYKEVKIVFLGDIFDLLRTEEWFKEKEEDRPWRKGSEKMRKRAQMILKKIAEKNKDTFNLFSKEVLKRKFKGVNIGIKGSGLNIWHNFI
;
A
#
# COMPACT_ATOMS: atom_id res chain seq x y z
N MET A 1 -18.05 -2.28 9.71
CA MET A 1 -17.52 -0.98 9.19
C MET A 1 -16.67 -1.25 7.96
N ILE A 2 -16.78 -0.42 6.93
CA ILE A 2 -15.90 -0.48 5.74
C ILE A 2 -15.16 0.85 5.66
N VAL A 3 -13.85 0.79 5.45
CA VAL A 3 -12.97 1.96 5.34
C VAL A 3 -12.26 1.87 3.99
N PHE A 4 -12.40 2.91 3.18
CA PHE A 4 -11.75 3.01 1.88
C PHE A 4 -10.51 3.90 1.94
N ILE A 5 -9.44 3.46 1.30
CA ILE A 5 -8.19 4.20 1.14
C ILE A 5 -7.85 4.23 -0.35
N SER A 6 -7.53 5.40 -0.88
CA SER A 6 -7.09 5.59 -2.26
C SER A 6 -5.99 6.65 -2.34
N ASP A 7 -5.41 6.82 -3.52
CA ASP A 7 -4.52 7.94 -3.86
C ASP A 7 -3.31 8.10 -2.92
N LEU A 8 -2.70 6.99 -2.53
CA LEU A 8 -1.50 7.02 -1.67
C LEU A 8 -0.24 7.38 -2.43
N HIS A 9 -0.17 7.00 -3.71
CA HIS A 9 0.97 7.27 -4.61
C HIS A 9 2.32 6.96 -3.95
N LEU A 10 2.44 5.80 -3.30
CA LEU A 10 3.68 5.37 -2.67
C LEU A 10 4.77 5.18 -3.71
N VAL A 11 5.98 5.68 -3.42
CA VAL A 11 7.13 5.73 -4.32
C VAL A 11 8.37 5.09 -3.68
N ASP A 12 9.40 4.83 -4.48
CA ASP A 12 10.72 4.39 -4.04
C ASP A 12 11.61 5.54 -3.52
N GLU A 13 11.11 6.79 -3.62
CA GLU A 13 11.79 8.04 -3.24
C GLU A 13 13.10 8.34 -4.00
N THR A 14 13.35 7.73 -5.14
CA THR A 14 14.49 8.08 -6.00
C THR A 14 14.28 9.44 -6.67
N ALA A 15 13.05 9.77 -7.05
CA ALA A 15 12.66 11.07 -7.62
C ALA A 15 12.09 12.07 -6.58
N GLY A 16 12.51 11.94 -5.31
CA GLY A 16 12.12 12.82 -4.21
C GLY A 16 11.29 12.13 -3.11
N LYS A 17 11.20 12.79 -1.95
CA LYS A 17 10.48 12.27 -0.78
C LYS A 17 9.02 12.65 -0.85
N HIS A 18 8.16 11.67 -1.12
CA HIS A 18 6.71 11.87 -1.25
C HIS A 18 5.87 10.90 -0.42
N ASN A 19 6.49 9.89 0.21
CA ASN A 19 5.75 8.88 0.96
C ASN A 19 5.10 9.45 2.21
N ILE A 20 3.87 9.03 2.46
CA ILE A 20 3.20 9.27 3.73
C ILE A 20 3.94 8.46 4.80
N PRO A 21 4.40 9.10 5.90
CA PRO A 21 5.15 8.39 6.92
C PRO A 21 4.31 7.36 7.66
N ALA A 22 4.89 6.21 8.01
CA ALA A 22 4.21 5.13 8.74
C ALA A 22 3.50 5.61 10.03
N LYS A 23 4.02 6.67 10.68
CA LYS A 23 3.38 7.32 11.84
C LYS A 23 1.96 7.83 11.54
N ALA A 24 1.71 8.34 10.33
CA ALA A 24 0.38 8.80 9.93
C ALA A 24 -0.59 7.60 9.81
N PHE A 25 -0.16 6.51 9.19
CA PHE A 25 -0.96 5.28 9.11
C PHE A 25 -1.20 4.66 10.49
N LYS A 26 -0.23 4.73 11.40
CA LYS A 26 -0.41 4.29 12.78
C LYS A 26 -1.52 5.09 13.49
N LYS A 27 -1.54 6.44 13.34
CA LYS A 27 -2.61 7.30 13.86
C LYS A 27 -3.96 6.96 13.23
N PHE A 28 -3.99 6.79 11.91
CA PHE A 28 -5.19 6.40 11.17
C PHE A 28 -5.81 5.09 11.71
N LEU A 29 -5.00 4.03 11.90
CA LEU A 29 -5.46 2.77 12.48
C LEU A 29 -5.95 2.93 13.93
N VAL A 30 -5.37 3.85 14.71
CA VAL A 30 -5.88 4.19 16.05
C VAL A 30 -7.25 4.84 15.96
N SER A 31 -7.44 5.79 15.04
CA SER A 31 -8.75 6.44 14.84
C SER A 31 -9.83 5.46 14.42
N ILE A 32 -9.52 4.53 13.49
CA ILE A 32 -10.46 3.46 13.11
C ILE A 32 -10.84 2.63 14.33
N LYS A 33 -9.86 2.25 15.17
CA LYS A 33 -10.13 1.46 16.36
C LYS A 33 -11.03 2.20 17.35
N ILE A 34 -10.72 3.45 17.69
CA ILE A 34 -11.54 4.28 18.56
C ILE A 34 -12.97 4.38 18.03
N HIS A 35 -13.11 4.60 16.72
CA HIS A 35 -14.43 4.69 16.11
C HIS A 35 -15.19 3.36 16.18
N SER A 36 -14.50 2.23 15.98
CA SER A 36 -15.13 0.90 16.10
C SER A 36 -15.54 0.56 17.53
N ASP A 37 -14.80 1.02 18.54
CA ASP A 37 -15.07 0.76 19.94
C ASP A 37 -16.20 1.66 20.50
N ASN A 38 -16.31 2.90 20.01
CA ASN A 38 -17.26 3.91 20.52
C ASN A 38 -18.67 3.82 19.89
N THR A 39 -18.86 3.00 18.88
CA THR A 39 -20.19 2.81 18.30
C THR A 39 -20.99 1.82 19.16
N LYS A 40 -22.19 2.23 19.61
CA LYS A 40 -23.12 1.39 20.38
C LYS A 40 -23.50 0.08 19.67
N ASN A 41 -23.27 -0.01 18.37
CA ASN A 41 -23.35 -1.23 17.58
C ASN A 41 -21.94 -1.81 17.52
N GLU A 42 -21.65 -2.84 18.27
CA GLU A 42 -20.43 -3.61 18.18
C GLU A 42 -20.19 -4.03 16.73
N TYR A 43 -19.26 -3.35 16.06
CA TYR A 43 -18.83 -3.79 14.74
C TYR A 43 -18.10 -5.13 14.88
N LYS A 44 -18.78 -6.19 14.51
CA LYS A 44 -18.18 -7.54 14.46
C LYS A 44 -17.13 -7.66 13.36
N GLU A 45 -17.15 -6.73 12.39
CA GLU A 45 -16.26 -6.75 11.23
C GLU A 45 -15.81 -5.35 10.84
N VAL A 46 -14.50 -5.21 10.58
CA VAL A 46 -13.88 -4.03 9.96
C VAL A 46 -13.19 -4.47 8.67
N LYS A 47 -13.55 -3.87 7.55
CA LYS A 47 -12.89 -4.07 6.25
C LYS A 47 -12.16 -2.80 5.85
N ILE A 48 -10.84 -2.91 5.60
CA ILE A 48 -10.05 -1.85 4.99
C ILE A 48 -9.88 -2.20 3.51
N VAL A 49 -10.30 -1.30 2.65
CA VAL A 49 -10.30 -1.50 1.19
C VAL A 49 -9.36 -0.48 0.56
N PHE A 50 -8.28 -0.97 -0.03
CA PHE A 50 -7.41 -0.15 -0.88
C PHE A 50 -8.00 -0.14 -2.29
N LEU A 51 -8.36 1.04 -2.80
CA LEU A 51 -8.95 1.22 -4.12
C LEU A 51 -7.85 1.40 -5.18
N GLY A 52 -7.76 2.54 -5.83
CA GLY A 52 -6.76 2.81 -6.86
C GLY A 52 -5.57 3.62 -6.33
N ASP A 53 -4.55 3.76 -7.19
CA ASP A 53 -3.41 4.68 -7.05
C ASP A 53 -2.62 4.54 -5.73
N ILE A 54 -2.44 3.28 -5.30
CA ILE A 54 -1.65 2.97 -4.11
C ILE A 54 -0.15 3.10 -4.39
N PHE A 55 0.29 2.71 -5.58
CA PHE A 55 1.68 2.75 -6.01
C PHE A 55 1.85 3.69 -7.20
N ASP A 56 2.83 4.57 -7.14
CA ASP A 56 3.22 5.40 -8.29
C ASP A 56 4.50 4.83 -8.93
N LEU A 57 4.29 4.01 -9.95
CA LEU A 57 5.37 3.37 -10.71
C LEU A 57 6.08 4.34 -11.67
N LEU A 58 5.52 5.52 -11.92
CA LEU A 58 6.10 6.48 -12.85
C LEU A 58 7.03 7.47 -12.17
N ARG A 59 6.81 7.77 -10.90
CA ARG A 59 7.62 8.72 -10.11
C ARG A 59 8.86 8.04 -9.52
N THR A 60 9.80 7.69 -10.40
CA THR A 60 11.07 7.04 -10.07
C THR A 60 12.13 7.37 -11.12
N GLU A 61 13.39 7.46 -10.70
CA GLU A 61 14.52 7.60 -11.62
C GLU A 61 14.91 6.29 -12.31
N GLU A 62 14.37 5.17 -11.87
CA GLU A 62 14.72 3.84 -12.40
C GLU A 62 14.44 3.69 -13.90
N TRP A 63 13.43 4.39 -14.42
CA TRP A 63 13.12 4.37 -15.85
C TRP A 63 14.20 5.01 -16.72
N PHE A 64 14.97 5.95 -16.18
CA PHE A 64 16.05 6.61 -16.92
C PHE A 64 17.30 5.74 -17.08
N LYS A 65 17.38 4.64 -16.34
CA LYS A 65 18.42 3.62 -16.50
C LYS A 65 18.19 2.71 -17.70
N GLU A 66 17.00 2.74 -18.28
CA GLU A 66 16.63 1.95 -19.44
C GLU A 66 16.72 2.77 -20.72
N LYS A 67 16.90 2.04 -21.84
CA LYS A 67 16.77 2.64 -23.16
C LYS A 67 15.36 3.21 -23.32
N GLU A 68 15.23 4.24 -24.16
CA GLU A 68 13.96 4.94 -24.35
C GLU A 68 12.82 4.00 -24.81
N GLU A 69 13.13 3.01 -25.62
CA GLU A 69 12.18 2.01 -26.12
C GLU A 69 11.59 1.09 -25.02
N ASP A 70 12.28 0.93 -23.89
CA ASP A 70 11.87 0.10 -22.76
C ASP A 70 11.21 0.90 -21.63
N ARG A 71 10.95 2.19 -21.83
CA ARG A 71 10.30 3.08 -20.84
C ARG A 71 8.76 2.96 -20.89
N PRO A 72 8.04 3.30 -19.81
CA PRO A 72 6.60 3.01 -19.66
C PRO A 72 5.69 3.73 -20.67
N TRP A 73 6.16 4.81 -21.30
CA TRP A 73 5.42 5.57 -22.31
C TRP A 73 5.63 5.08 -23.74
N ARG A 74 6.29 3.96 -23.91
CA ARG A 74 6.50 3.30 -25.21
C ARG A 74 5.68 2.00 -25.30
N LYS A 75 5.79 1.29 -26.42
CA LYS A 75 5.17 -0.02 -26.58
C LYS A 75 5.75 -1.00 -25.56
N GLY A 76 4.89 -1.66 -24.78
CA GLY A 76 5.30 -2.56 -23.71
C GLY A 76 6.25 -3.66 -24.18
N SER A 77 7.38 -3.78 -23.51
CA SER A 77 8.38 -4.83 -23.71
C SER A 77 8.49 -5.74 -22.48
N GLU A 78 9.11 -6.89 -22.66
CA GLU A 78 9.46 -7.80 -21.54
C GLU A 78 10.37 -7.10 -20.51
N LYS A 79 11.33 -6.31 -20.99
CA LYS A 79 12.24 -5.53 -20.14
C LYS A 79 11.48 -4.47 -19.34
N MET A 80 10.55 -3.76 -19.97
CA MET A 80 9.69 -2.80 -19.29
C MET A 80 8.92 -3.47 -18.14
N ARG A 81 8.33 -4.66 -18.38
CA ARG A 81 7.61 -5.39 -17.33
C ARG A 81 8.53 -5.78 -16.17
N LYS A 82 9.72 -6.31 -16.47
CA LYS A 82 10.72 -6.66 -15.44
C LYS A 82 11.16 -5.43 -14.63
N ARG A 83 11.35 -4.29 -15.32
CA ARG A 83 11.70 -3.03 -14.64
C ARG A 83 10.56 -2.56 -13.73
N ALA A 84 9.31 -2.59 -14.21
CA ALA A 84 8.15 -2.24 -13.39
C ALA A 84 8.05 -3.11 -12.12
N GLN A 85 8.27 -4.41 -12.23
CA GLN A 85 8.30 -5.32 -11.08
C GLN A 85 9.42 -4.98 -10.09
N MET A 86 10.62 -4.62 -10.60
CA MET A 86 11.73 -4.20 -9.74
C MET A 86 11.42 -2.88 -9.01
N ILE A 87 10.83 -1.91 -9.72
CA ILE A 87 10.41 -0.63 -9.12
C ILE A 87 9.38 -0.89 -8.02
N LEU A 88 8.40 -1.75 -8.28
CA LEU A 88 7.41 -2.11 -7.29
C LEU A 88 8.01 -2.73 -6.02
N LYS A 89 9.02 -3.61 -6.17
CA LYS A 89 9.77 -4.15 -5.03
C LYS A 89 10.47 -3.04 -4.24
N LYS A 90 11.12 -2.09 -4.91
CA LYS A 90 11.76 -0.93 -4.26
C LYS A 90 10.77 -0.07 -3.49
N ILE A 91 9.59 0.18 -4.08
CA ILE A 91 8.51 0.90 -3.39
C ILE A 91 8.09 0.14 -2.13
N ALA A 92 7.91 -1.18 -2.22
CA ALA A 92 7.52 -2.01 -1.09
C ALA A 92 8.59 -2.01 0.02
N GLU A 93 9.86 -2.16 -0.33
CA GLU A 93 10.98 -2.09 0.62
C GLU A 93 11.07 -0.72 1.30
N LYS A 94 10.92 0.35 0.53
CA LYS A 94 10.94 1.73 1.06
C LYS A 94 9.80 2.00 2.03
N ASN A 95 8.65 1.40 1.82
CA ASN A 95 7.44 1.57 2.61
C ASN A 95 7.14 0.39 3.54
N LYS A 96 8.11 -0.49 3.82
CA LYS A 96 7.92 -1.72 4.61
C LYS A 96 7.26 -1.47 5.97
N ASP A 97 7.62 -0.38 6.65
CA ASP A 97 7.06 -0.05 7.98
C ASP A 97 5.56 0.26 7.88
N THR A 98 5.13 0.92 6.80
CA THR A 98 3.72 1.16 6.50
C THR A 98 3.00 -0.16 6.23
N PHE A 99 3.56 -1.02 5.37
CA PHE A 99 2.95 -2.31 5.05
C PHE A 99 2.85 -3.23 6.27
N ASN A 100 3.86 -3.25 7.13
CA ASN A 100 3.82 -4.02 8.38
C ASN A 100 2.65 -3.62 9.29
N LEU A 101 2.23 -2.35 9.29
CA LEU A 101 1.06 -1.92 10.06
C LEU A 101 -0.24 -2.58 9.60
N PHE A 102 -0.31 -2.93 8.32
CA PHE A 102 -1.46 -3.60 7.71
C PHE A 102 -1.30 -5.13 7.64
N SER A 103 -0.24 -5.69 8.22
CA SER A 103 -0.10 -7.15 8.29
C SER A 103 -1.23 -7.77 9.12
N LYS A 104 -1.59 -9.01 8.78
CA LYS A 104 -2.66 -9.75 9.44
C LYS A 104 -2.43 -9.87 10.96
N GLU A 105 -1.18 -10.08 11.37
CA GLU A 105 -0.82 -10.22 12.78
C GLU A 105 -0.96 -8.89 13.53
N VAL A 106 -0.46 -7.80 12.98
CA VAL A 106 -0.56 -6.46 13.60
C VAL A 106 -2.02 -6.04 13.72
N LEU A 107 -2.81 -6.25 12.66
CA LEU A 107 -4.23 -5.90 12.66
C LEU A 107 -5.03 -6.74 13.65
N LYS A 108 -4.84 -8.07 13.69
CA LYS A 108 -5.50 -8.93 14.66
C LYS A 108 -5.18 -8.53 16.11
N ARG A 109 -3.91 -8.19 16.38
CA ARG A 109 -3.50 -7.73 17.72
C ARG A 109 -4.13 -6.39 18.08
N LYS A 110 -4.24 -5.47 17.13
CA LYS A 110 -4.79 -4.12 17.34
C LYS A 110 -6.31 -4.12 17.48
N PHE A 111 -7.01 -4.95 16.72
CA PHE A 111 -8.46 -5.06 16.67
C PHE A 111 -8.95 -6.35 17.34
N LYS A 112 -8.51 -6.59 18.60
CA LYS A 112 -8.93 -7.77 19.35
C LYS A 112 -10.46 -7.84 19.45
N GLY A 113 -11.02 -9.02 19.15
CA GLY A 113 -12.46 -9.26 19.20
C GLY A 113 -13.24 -8.80 17.96
N VAL A 114 -12.57 -8.18 16.98
CA VAL A 114 -13.16 -7.74 15.73
C VAL A 114 -12.55 -8.54 14.57
N ASN A 115 -13.40 -9.03 13.67
CA ASN A 115 -12.90 -9.64 12.43
C ASN A 115 -12.39 -8.54 11.50
N ILE A 116 -11.09 -8.51 11.23
CA ILE A 116 -10.49 -7.51 10.37
C ILE A 116 -9.98 -8.14 9.07
N GLY A 117 -10.34 -7.53 7.94
CA GLY A 117 -9.92 -7.95 6.62
C GLY A 117 -9.38 -6.78 5.79
N ILE A 118 -8.43 -7.09 4.90
CA ILE A 118 -7.95 -6.17 3.88
C ILE A 118 -8.38 -6.66 2.52
N LYS A 119 -8.84 -5.74 1.68
CA LYS A 119 -9.14 -5.98 0.27
C LYS A 119 -8.55 -4.85 -0.58
N GLY A 120 -8.26 -5.13 -1.85
CA GLY A 120 -7.83 -4.10 -2.79
C GLY A 120 -7.61 -4.65 -4.19
N SER A 121 -7.71 -3.80 -5.19
CA SER A 121 -7.29 -4.11 -6.56
C SER A 121 -5.76 -4.24 -6.60
N GLY A 122 -5.25 -5.33 -7.13
CA GLY A 122 -3.80 -5.59 -7.20
C GLY A 122 -3.18 -6.26 -5.96
N LEU A 123 -3.99 -6.76 -5.04
CA LEU A 123 -3.56 -7.41 -3.78
C LEU A 123 -2.71 -8.67 -3.93
N ASN A 124 -2.61 -9.28 -5.10
CA ASN A 124 -1.66 -10.36 -5.34
C ASN A 124 -0.19 -9.92 -5.09
N ILE A 125 0.05 -8.61 -5.08
CA ILE A 125 1.35 -8.03 -4.72
C ILE A 125 1.55 -8.01 -3.21
N TRP A 126 0.49 -7.75 -2.43
CA TRP A 126 0.53 -7.69 -0.97
C TRP A 126 0.81 -9.05 -0.33
N HIS A 127 0.29 -10.14 -0.89
CA HIS A 127 0.51 -11.49 -0.37
C HIS A 127 1.98 -11.95 -0.42
N ASN A 128 2.79 -11.32 -1.27
CA ASN A 128 4.23 -11.61 -1.37
C ASN A 128 5.10 -10.74 -0.45
N PHE A 129 4.50 -9.76 0.26
CA PHE A 129 5.21 -8.81 1.13
C PHE A 129 4.69 -8.78 2.57
N ILE A 130 3.63 -9.52 2.89
CA ILE A 130 3.05 -9.73 4.20
C ILE A 130 3.04 -11.22 4.50
#